data_14181ef20515649cf87cd37c685e6b1c
#
_entry.id   14181ef20515649cf87cd37c685e6b1c
#
_cell.length_a   1.000
_cell.length_b   1.000
_cell.length_c   1.000
_cell.angle_alpha   90.00
_cell.angle_beta   90.00
_cell.angle_gamma   90.00
#
_symmetry.space_group_name_H-M   'P 1'
#
loop_
_entity.id
_entity.type
_entity.pdbx_description
1 polymer ?
#
loop_
_entity_poly.entity_id
_entity_poly.type
_entity_poly.pdbx_seq_one_letter_code
_entity_poly.pdbx_strand_id
1 'polypeptide(L)'
;MNMSKVSNWLYVTAVSLAVISCGGSDKKEAAYSGSKASLEGALPSSEFVLAMYDNNMTLVADTLQAVNNTFKLDFAIEEGNPEFIYVISGDDIVVPVLLEAGAEVKVDVDAEGNVKLEGSEASLKLIESQKEYFAVSGKLDSLAAQLDYAEMSKVYLAYHRAAYRYVMENSHSLTVIPVLYSSLPFGDQMVPVFQQETVPFLYNQIADSLAENYPDSRYVKALRDVSEGIFNQWEIQKLVDNTEASGYLDIELPGLDGKNKKLSDMDSKVILLYFWTSELPQLNLFNVDVLKPIYEKYHSKGFDIYQVSLDTDKVKWATTIMGQDLPWTNVCDTRGAASQYVSLYNLYYQTEDGNVGIALPSAFVIHNGDLIDGQIVDEASFRKLLDKLLK
;
A
#
# COMPACT_ATOMS: atom_id res chain seq x y z
N MET A 1 30.88 -15.87 -2.97
CA MET A 1 29.92 -16.66 -3.77
C MET A 1 28.58 -15.95 -3.65
N ASN A 2 28.12 -15.40 -4.75
CA ASN A 2 27.12 -14.31 -4.71
C ASN A 2 25.67 -14.84 -4.73
N MET A 3 25.08 -15.08 -3.56
CA MET A 3 23.62 -15.17 -3.40
C MET A 3 22.87 -13.90 -3.88
N SER A 4 23.59 -12.87 -4.33
CA SER A 4 23.04 -11.58 -4.68
C SER A 4 22.23 -11.54 -5.97
N LYS A 5 22.48 -12.41 -6.96
CA LYS A 5 21.81 -12.34 -8.26
C LYS A 5 20.42 -12.97 -8.25
N VAL A 6 20.27 -14.10 -7.59
CA VAL A 6 18.97 -14.78 -7.44
C VAL A 6 18.06 -13.99 -6.51
N SER A 7 18.62 -13.44 -5.44
CA SER A 7 17.86 -12.60 -4.51
C SER A 7 17.33 -11.33 -5.18
N ASN A 8 18.07 -10.69 -6.08
CA ASN A 8 17.67 -9.40 -6.66
C ASN A 8 16.41 -9.48 -7.55
N TRP A 9 16.16 -10.59 -8.22
CA TRP A 9 14.90 -10.76 -8.97
C TRP A 9 13.73 -11.18 -8.06
N LEU A 10 14.01 -11.90 -6.97
CA LEU A 10 13.05 -12.26 -5.93
C LEU A 10 12.79 -11.11 -4.92
N TYR A 11 13.71 -10.13 -4.81
CA TYR A 11 13.62 -8.98 -3.88
C TYR A 11 12.57 -7.94 -4.24
N VAL A 12 11.77 -8.19 -5.24
CA VAL A 12 10.75 -7.25 -5.70
C VAL A 12 9.64 -7.00 -4.67
N THR A 13 9.55 -7.79 -3.59
CA THR A 13 8.59 -7.52 -2.49
C THR A 13 9.06 -8.03 -1.12
N ALA A 14 10.35 -8.18 -0.88
CA ALA A 14 10.82 -8.72 0.40
C ALA A 14 11.14 -7.63 1.42
N VAL A 15 10.18 -7.32 2.24
CA VAL A 15 10.44 -6.94 3.63
C VAL A 15 10.55 -8.24 4.43
N SER A 16 11.81 -8.56 4.85
CA SER A 16 12.21 -9.61 5.79
C SER A 16 12.03 -11.09 5.39
N LEU A 17 13.15 -11.70 4.96
CA LEU A 17 13.40 -13.14 5.07
C LEU A 17 13.52 -13.54 6.56
N ALA A 18 12.45 -14.08 7.11
CA ALA A 18 12.56 -14.91 8.31
C ALA A 18 12.61 -16.36 7.87
N VAL A 19 13.82 -16.95 7.86
CA VAL A 19 13.99 -18.39 7.74
C VAL A 19 13.47 -19.02 9.02
N ILE A 20 12.25 -19.58 8.99
CA ILE A 20 11.75 -20.43 10.05
C ILE A 20 11.89 -21.87 9.57
N SER A 21 12.98 -22.50 10.02
CA SER A 21 13.08 -23.94 10.05
C SER A 21 12.09 -24.46 11.11
N CYS A 22 10.99 -25.08 10.69
CA CYS A 22 10.14 -25.88 11.56
C CYS A 22 10.09 -27.30 11.06
N GLY A 23 10.85 -28.15 11.76
CA GLY A 23 10.60 -29.59 11.75
C GLY A 23 9.37 -29.93 12.61
N GLY A 24 8.53 -30.87 12.13
CA GLY A 24 7.64 -31.67 12.98
C GLY A 24 6.15 -31.51 12.72
N SER A 25 5.62 -32.52 12.01
CA SER A 25 4.31 -33.20 12.14
C SER A 25 3.11 -32.42 12.64
N ASP A 26 2.16 -32.33 11.80
CA ASP A 26 0.73 -32.63 11.83
C ASP A 26 -0.01 -31.75 10.81
N LYS A 27 0.02 -32.19 9.53
CA LYS A 27 -0.84 -31.62 8.48
C LYS A 27 -2.28 -32.09 8.75
N LYS A 28 -3.10 -31.22 9.33
CA LYS A 28 -4.53 -31.27 9.05
C LYS A 28 -4.69 -30.80 7.60
N GLU A 29 -5.09 -31.74 6.74
CA GLU A 29 -5.60 -31.42 5.40
C GLU A 29 -6.78 -30.45 5.54
N ALA A 30 -6.56 -29.19 5.32
CA ALA A 30 -7.64 -28.27 4.97
C ALA A 30 -8.13 -28.71 3.59
N ALA A 31 -9.42 -29.01 3.46
CA ALA A 31 -10.04 -29.32 2.17
C ALA A 31 -9.93 -28.06 1.28
N TYR A 32 -8.95 -28.01 0.43
CA TYR A 32 -8.81 -26.98 -0.60
C TYR A 32 -9.87 -27.24 -1.69
N SER A 33 -10.66 -26.24 -1.98
CA SER A 33 -11.72 -26.26 -3.01
C SER A 33 -11.23 -25.97 -4.43
N GLY A 34 -9.93 -26.14 -4.72
CA GLY A 34 -9.32 -25.83 -6.00
C GLY A 34 -9.28 -26.99 -6.98
N SER A 35 -9.11 -26.70 -8.29
CA SER A 35 -8.81 -27.68 -9.31
C SER A 35 -7.38 -28.18 -9.18
N LYS A 36 -7.19 -29.49 -9.46
CA LYS A 36 -5.86 -30.09 -9.42
C LYS A 36 -4.99 -29.53 -10.54
N ALA A 37 -3.83 -28.98 -10.20
CA ALA A 37 -2.78 -28.61 -11.15
C ALA A 37 -1.49 -29.40 -10.84
N SER A 38 -0.61 -29.59 -11.81
CA SER A 38 0.63 -30.29 -11.59
C SER A 38 1.83 -29.55 -12.18
N LEU A 39 2.94 -29.67 -11.47
CA LEU A 39 4.26 -29.18 -11.90
C LEU A 39 5.25 -30.35 -11.82
N GLU A 40 5.81 -30.73 -12.96
CA GLU A 40 6.78 -31.81 -13.02
C GLU A 40 7.97 -31.42 -13.86
N GLY A 41 9.08 -32.16 -13.73
CA GLY A 41 10.23 -31.89 -14.58
C GLY A 41 11.51 -32.57 -14.16
N ALA A 42 12.59 -32.21 -14.85
CA ALA A 42 13.95 -32.67 -14.57
C ALA A 42 14.88 -31.51 -14.27
N LEU A 43 15.76 -31.68 -13.29
CA LEU A 43 16.70 -30.65 -12.81
C LEU A 43 18.14 -31.21 -12.82
N PRO A 44 19.15 -30.35 -12.96
CA PRO A 44 20.54 -30.79 -12.90
C PRO A 44 20.97 -31.26 -11.50
N SER A 45 20.23 -30.87 -10.45
CA SER A 45 20.50 -31.25 -9.07
C SER A 45 19.36 -32.10 -8.49
N SER A 46 19.73 -33.02 -7.58
CA SER A 46 18.75 -33.79 -6.81
C SER A 46 18.09 -32.99 -5.69
N GLU A 47 18.67 -31.86 -5.30
CA GLU A 47 18.08 -30.93 -4.33
C GLU A 47 17.68 -29.64 -5.03
N PHE A 48 16.49 -29.14 -4.72
CA PHE A 48 15.98 -27.89 -5.24
C PHE A 48 15.08 -27.21 -4.23
N VAL A 49 14.91 -25.89 -4.40
CA VAL A 49 14.01 -25.08 -3.56
C VAL A 49 12.75 -24.75 -4.37
N LEU A 50 11.61 -24.95 -3.75
CA LEU A 50 10.34 -24.46 -4.24
C LEU A 50 9.93 -23.25 -3.42
N ALA A 51 9.76 -22.10 -4.07
CA ALA A 51 9.32 -20.88 -3.39
C ALA A 51 7.99 -20.40 -3.93
N MET A 52 7.11 -19.94 -3.04
CA MET A 52 5.76 -19.44 -3.33
C MET A 52 5.42 -18.28 -2.39
N TYR A 53 4.50 -17.43 -2.80
CA TYR A 53 3.95 -16.42 -1.88
C TYR A 53 2.88 -17.04 -0.98
N ASP A 54 2.91 -16.72 0.31
CA ASP A 54 1.83 -17.05 1.25
C ASP A 54 0.67 -16.02 1.15
N ASN A 55 -0.35 -16.18 2.01
CA ASN A 55 -1.51 -15.27 2.03
C ASN A 55 -1.16 -13.82 2.44
N ASN A 56 0.00 -13.60 3.06
CA ASN A 56 0.49 -12.29 3.46
C ASN A 56 1.46 -11.69 2.43
N MET A 57 1.54 -12.27 1.23
CA MET A 57 2.50 -11.89 0.18
C MET A 57 3.97 -12.03 0.63
N THR A 58 4.25 -12.93 1.57
CA THR A 58 5.61 -13.28 1.99
C THR A 58 6.08 -14.48 1.17
N LEU A 59 7.29 -14.40 0.62
CA LEU A 59 7.88 -15.53 -0.12
C LEU A 59 8.32 -16.61 0.88
N VAL A 60 7.68 -17.76 0.80
CA VAL A 60 7.98 -18.97 1.60
C VAL A 60 8.68 -19.97 0.72
N ALA A 61 9.74 -20.60 1.22
CA ALA A 61 10.55 -21.52 0.46
C ALA A 61 10.76 -22.84 1.22
N ASP A 62 10.57 -23.96 0.51
CA ASP A 62 10.83 -25.31 1.01
C ASP A 62 11.90 -26.00 0.16
N THR A 63 12.84 -26.69 0.82
CA THR A 63 13.85 -27.52 0.14
C THR A 63 13.29 -28.92 -0.08
N LEU A 64 13.29 -29.34 -1.34
CA LEU A 64 12.75 -30.62 -1.78
C LEU A 64 13.82 -31.50 -2.43
N GLN A 65 13.55 -32.81 -2.49
CA GLN A 65 14.45 -33.78 -3.12
C GLN A 65 13.82 -34.32 -4.39
N ALA A 66 14.54 -34.23 -5.50
CA ALA A 66 14.18 -34.85 -6.75
C ALA A 66 14.66 -36.33 -6.78
N VAL A 67 13.81 -37.23 -7.23
CA VAL A 67 14.14 -38.66 -7.38
C VAL A 67 14.71 -38.88 -8.79
N ASN A 68 15.95 -39.35 -8.88
CA ASN A 68 16.67 -39.44 -10.17
C ASN A 68 16.66 -38.13 -10.96
N ASN A 69 16.85 -37.01 -10.26
CA ASN A 69 16.82 -35.66 -10.82
C ASN A 69 15.46 -35.24 -11.44
N THR A 70 14.39 -35.98 -11.14
CA THR A 70 13.03 -35.63 -11.57
C THR A 70 12.13 -35.36 -10.36
N PHE A 71 11.14 -34.49 -10.54
CA PHE A 71 10.14 -34.21 -9.54
C PHE A 71 8.74 -34.17 -10.14
N LYS A 72 7.74 -34.40 -9.30
CA LYS A 72 6.33 -34.19 -9.64
C LYS A 72 5.59 -33.71 -8.39
N LEU A 73 4.92 -32.58 -8.51
CA LEU A 73 4.19 -31.93 -7.44
C LEU A 73 2.76 -31.65 -7.89
N ASP A 74 1.81 -31.91 -7.04
CA ASP A 74 0.38 -31.63 -7.26
C ASP A 74 -0.03 -30.46 -6.38
N PHE A 75 -0.81 -29.54 -6.95
CA PHE A 75 -1.31 -28.33 -6.31
C PHE A 75 -2.84 -28.28 -6.43
N ALA A 76 -3.50 -27.65 -5.45
CA ALA A 76 -4.89 -27.25 -5.57
C ALA A 76 -4.93 -25.75 -5.83
N ILE A 77 -5.29 -25.36 -7.06
CA ILE A 77 -5.33 -23.97 -7.50
C ILE A 77 -6.79 -23.57 -7.72
N GLU A 78 -7.21 -22.46 -7.14
CA GLU A 78 -8.55 -21.93 -7.36
C GLU A 78 -8.68 -21.35 -8.78
N GLU A 79 -9.84 -21.55 -9.39
CA GLU A 79 -10.13 -21.01 -10.71
C GLU A 79 -10.11 -19.46 -10.67
N GLY A 80 -9.40 -18.84 -11.63
CA GLY A 80 -9.20 -17.39 -11.64
C GLY A 80 -8.12 -16.86 -10.66
N ASN A 81 -7.48 -17.74 -9.87
CA ASN A 81 -6.43 -17.38 -8.92
C ASN A 81 -5.12 -18.16 -9.15
N PRO A 82 -4.42 -17.91 -10.28
CA PRO A 82 -3.15 -18.58 -10.54
C PRO A 82 -2.07 -18.19 -9.53
N GLU A 83 -1.11 -19.11 -9.33
CA GLU A 83 -0.06 -18.97 -8.34
C GLU A 83 1.32 -18.84 -8.95
N PHE A 84 2.12 -17.89 -8.44
CA PHE A 84 3.53 -17.84 -8.76
C PHE A 84 4.30 -18.88 -7.97
N ILE A 85 5.00 -19.75 -8.70
CA ILE A 85 5.88 -20.77 -8.16
C ILE A 85 7.27 -20.57 -8.74
N TYR A 86 8.29 -20.60 -7.92
CA TYR A 86 9.67 -20.49 -8.34
C TYR A 86 10.37 -21.82 -8.05
N VAL A 87 10.88 -22.47 -9.10
CA VAL A 87 11.73 -23.65 -8.99
C VAL A 87 13.17 -23.19 -9.04
N ILE A 88 13.91 -23.40 -7.95
CA ILE A 88 15.28 -22.92 -7.79
C ILE A 88 16.20 -24.14 -7.67
N SER A 89 17.16 -24.26 -8.58
CA SER A 89 18.13 -25.34 -8.60
C SER A 89 19.55 -24.81 -8.55
N GLY A 90 20.28 -25.15 -7.49
CA GLY A 90 21.61 -24.57 -7.24
C GLY A 90 21.56 -23.07 -6.93
N ASP A 91 22.67 -22.38 -7.21
CA ASP A 91 22.83 -20.96 -6.85
C ASP A 91 22.31 -19.98 -7.92
N ASP A 92 22.13 -20.43 -9.17
CA ASP A 92 21.96 -19.55 -10.33
C ASP A 92 20.69 -19.82 -11.16
N ILE A 93 20.01 -20.95 -10.94
CA ILE A 93 18.85 -21.33 -11.77
C ILE A 93 17.56 -21.04 -11.03
N VAL A 94 16.79 -20.10 -11.54
CA VAL A 94 15.44 -19.77 -11.05
C VAL A 94 14.46 -19.85 -12.21
N VAL A 95 13.50 -20.75 -12.12
CA VAL A 95 12.44 -20.90 -13.13
C VAL A 95 11.12 -20.38 -12.57
N PRO A 96 10.62 -19.24 -13.04
CA PRO A 96 9.31 -18.74 -12.64
C PRO A 96 8.22 -19.50 -13.40
N VAL A 97 7.22 -19.94 -12.64
CA VAL A 97 6.02 -20.60 -13.17
C VAL A 97 4.79 -19.85 -12.65
N LEU A 98 3.89 -19.49 -13.55
CA LEU A 98 2.54 -19.09 -13.19
C LEU A 98 1.63 -20.30 -13.41
N LEU A 99 1.23 -20.93 -12.30
CA LEU A 99 0.44 -22.16 -12.32
C LEU A 99 -1.04 -21.84 -12.22
N GLU A 100 -1.79 -22.20 -13.25
CA GLU A 100 -3.23 -22.00 -13.36
C GLU A 100 -4.00 -23.26 -12.91
N ALA A 101 -5.26 -23.09 -12.57
CA ALA A 101 -6.16 -24.20 -12.23
C ALA A 101 -6.27 -25.20 -13.39
N GLY A 102 -6.06 -26.48 -13.08
CA GLY A 102 -6.12 -27.55 -14.08
C GLY A 102 -4.91 -27.68 -15.01
N ALA A 103 -3.88 -26.80 -14.88
CA ALA A 103 -2.71 -26.84 -15.72
C ALA A 103 -1.77 -28.02 -15.38
N GLU A 104 -1.16 -28.58 -16.41
CA GLU A 104 -0.05 -29.54 -16.33
C GLU A 104 1.19 -28.90 -16.91
N VAL A 105 2.10 -28.44 -16.04
CA VAL A 105 3.30 -27.71 -16.43
C VAL A 105 4.51 -28.60 -16.27
N LYS A 106 5.32 -28.67 -17.32
CA LYS A 106 6.59 -29.40 -17.33
C LYS A 106 7.76 -28.44 -17.47
N VAL A 107 8.76 -28.60 -16.57
CA VAL A 107 9.98 -27.78 -16.50
C VAL A 107 11.19 -28.70 -16.56
N ASP A 108 11.90 -28.73 -17.67
CA ASP A 108 13.16 -29.44 -17.81
C ASP A 108 14.33 -28.44 -17.87
N VAL A 109 15.32 -28.60 -17.01
CA VAL A 109 16.52 -27.79 -16.95
C VAL A 109 17.73 -28.66 -17.21
N ASP A 110 18.54 -28.30 -18.20
CA ASP A 110 19.77 -29.02 -18.51
C ASP A 110 20.94 -28.63 -17.60
N ALA A 111 22.09 -29.31 -17.76
CA ALA A 111 23.31 -29.08 -16.97
C ALA A 111 23.92 -27.69 -17.23
N GLU A 112 23.65 -27.07 -18.35
CA GLU A 112 24.07 -25.73 -18.75
C GLU A 112 23.09 -24.65 -18.25
N GLY A 113 21.95 -25.02 -17.61
CA GLY A 113 20.95 -24.10 -17.06
C GLY A 113 19.93 -23.64 -18.11
N ASN A 114 19.86 -24.27 -19.31
CA ASN A 114 18.83 -23.94 -20.26
C ASN A 114 17.48 -24.53 -19.82
N VAL A 115 16.45 -23.69 -19.82
CA VAL A 115 15.10 -24.07 -19.40
C VAL A 115 14.24 -24.36 -20.62
N LYS A 116 13.60 -25.55 -20.62
CA LYS A 116 12.51 -25.89 -21.49
C LYS A 116 11.23 -26.01 -20.66
N LEU A 117 10.20 -25.25 -21.00
CA LEU A 117 8.90 -25.25 -20.31
C LEU A 117 7.79 -25.55 -21.31
N GLU A 118 6.87 -26.43 -20.90
CA GLU A 118 5.67 -26.81 -21.65
C GLU A 118 4.46 -26.70 -20.73
N GLY A 119 3.27 -26.41 -21.30
CA GLY A 119 2.00 -26.39 -20.56
C GLY A 119 1.57 -25.03 -20.00
N SER A 120 2.38 -23.97 -20.12
CA SER A 120 2.01 -22.61 -19.69
C SER A 120 2.65 -21.52 -20.56
N GLU A 121 1.84 -20.81 -21.35
CA GLU A 121 2.29 -19.66 -22.13
C GLU A 121 2.70 -18.48 -21.24
N ALA A 122 1.98 -18.27 -20.13
CA ALA A 122 2.29 -17.24 -19.18
C ALA A 122 3.68 -17.45 -18.54
N SER A 123 4.02 -18.70 -18.18
CA SER A 123 5.34 -19.04 -17.65
C SER A 123 6.45 -18.84 -18.66
N LEU A 124 6.20 -19.12 -19.97
CA LEU A 124 7.17 -18.82 -21.03
C LEU A 124 7.46 -17.32 -21.12
N LYS A 125 6.43 -16.46 -21.04
CA LYS A 125 6.60 -15.00 -21.02
C LYS A 125 7.38 -14.54 -19.79
N LEU A 126 7.17 -15.16 -18.62
CA LEU A 126 7.95 -14.86 -17.42
C LEU A 126 9.43 -15.20 -17.61
N ILE A 127 9.75 -16.36 -18.19
CA ILE A 127 11.12 -16.79 -18.50
C ILE A 127 11.80 -15.82 -19.48
N GLU A 128 11.08 -15.38 -20.52
CA GLU A 128 11.61 -14.42 -21.49
C GLU A 128 11.91 -13.06 -20.83
N SER A 129 10.97 -12.54 -20.05
CA SER A 129 11.15 -11.30 -19.29
C SER A 129 12.30 -11.40 -18.31
N GLN A 130 12.46 -12.55 -17.64
CA GLN A 130 13.57 -12.81 -16.71
C GLN A 130 14.93 -12.84 -17.44
N LYS A 131 15.00 -13.49 -18.61
CA LYS A 131 16.23 -13.51 -19.43
C LYS A 131 16.65 -12.10 -19.84
N GLU A 132 15.71 -11.27 -20.28
CA GLU A 132 15.96 -9.88 -20.64
C GLU A 132 16.48 -9.08 -19.41
N TYR A 133 15.83 -9.25 -18.26
CA TYR A 133 16.24 -8.64 -17.01
C TYR A 133 17.68 -8.99 -16.63
N PHE A 134 18.04 -10.28 -16.64
CA PHE A 134 19.40 -10.70 -16.29
C PHE A 134 20.46 -10.23 -17.29
N ALA A 135 20.14 -10.20 -18.58
CA ALA A 135 21.04 -9.67 -19.59
C ALA A 135 21.33 -8.19 -19.38
N VAL A 136 20.31 -7.40 -19.06
CA VAL A 136 20.44 -5.97 -18.78
C VAL A 136 21.17 -5.74 -17.45
N SER A 137 20.82 -6.46 -16.39
CA SER A 137 21.48 -6.38 -15.09
C SER A 137 22.98 -6.68 -15.21
N GLY A 138 23.36 -7.77 -15.89
CA GLY A 138 24.77 -8.10 -16.11
C GLY A 138 25.54 -7.07 -16.95
N LYS A 139 24.84 -6.42 -17.90
CA LYS A 139 25.43 -5.32 -18.66
C LYS A 139 25.67 -4.09 -17.78
N LEU A 140 24.73 -3.75 -16.91
CA LEU A 140 24.87 -2.64 -15.97
C LEU A 140 25.99 -2.88 -14.97
N ASP A 141 26.12 -4.11 -14.41
CA ASP A 141 27.23 -4.49 -13.52
C ASP A 141 28.59 -4.31 -14.24
N SER A 142 28.68 -4.73 -15.50
CA SER A 142 29.91 -4.59 -16.29
C SER A 142 30.25 -3.11 -16.55
N LEU A 143 29.28 -2.27 -16.84
CA LEU A 143 29.47 -0.82 -17.06
C LEU A 143 29.82 -0.10 -15.75
N ALA A 144 29.23 -0.51 -14.63
CA ALA A 144 29.56 0.02 -13.31
C ALA A 144 31.03 -0.25 -12.95
N ALA A 145 31.55 -1.47 -13.25
CA ALA A 145 32.95 -1.80 -13.06
C ALA A 145 33.88 -0.92 -13.92
N GLN A 146 33.41 -0.40 -15.04
CA GLN A 146 34.13 0.51 -15.93
C GLN A 146 33.90 1.99 -15.60
N LEU A 147 33.03 2.31 -14.62
CA LEU A 147 32.58 3.66 -14.24
C LEU A 147 31.91 4.44 -15.39
N ASP A 148 31.32 3.73 -16.36
CA ASP A 148 30.63 4.37 -17.50
C ASP A 148 29.15 4.65 -17.17
N TYR A 149 28.92 5.61 -16.30
CA TYR A 149 27.60 6.03 -15.87
C TYR A 149 26.72 6.60 -17.00
N ALA A 150 27.34 7.13 -18.04
CA ALA A 150 26.61 7.67 -19.18
C ALA A 150 25.96 6.54 -20.00
N GLU A 151 26.69 5.47 -20.24
CA GLU A 151 26.13 4.29 -20.94
C GLU A 151 25.16 3.52 -20.03
N MET A 152 25.44 3.41 -18.72
CA MET A 152 24.51 2.85 -17.75
C MET A 152 23.13 3.53 -17.83
N SER A 153 23.09 4.87 -17.85
CA SER A 153 21.84 5.60 -17.94
C SER A 153 21.06 5.30 -19.23
N LYS A 154 21.75 5.14 -20.37
CA LYS A 154 21.12 4.75 -21.63
C LYS A 154 20.54 3.33 -21.58
N VAL A 155 21.28 2.39 -21.01
CA VAL A 155 20.84 1.00 -20.86
C VAL A 155 19.63 0.93 -19.95
N TYR A 156 19.66 1.62 -18.80
CA TYR A 156 18.54 1.70 -17.88
C TYR A 156 17.28 2.25 -18.55
N LEU A 157 17.40 3.40 -19.25
CA LEU A 157 16.28 4.02 -19.95
C LEU A 157 15.73 3.16 -21.09
N ALA A 158 16.58 2.41 -21.78
CA ALA A 158 16.15 1.48 -22.82
C ALA A 158 15.33 0.33 -22.22
N TYR A 159 15.78 -0.25 -21.11
CA TYR A 159 15.03 -1.28 -20.39
C TYR A 159 13.73 -0.75 -19.81
N HIS A 160 13.73 0.42 -19.17
CA HIS A 160 12.51 1.05 -18.66
C HIS A 160 11.44 1.18 -19.75
N ARG A 161 11.82 1.62 -20.95
CA ARG A 161 10.88 1.73 -22.09
C ARG A 161 10.36 0.35 -22.56
N ALA A 162 11.23 -0.66 -22.58
CA ALA A 162 10.84 -2.02 -22.95
C ALA A 162 9.90 -2.63 -21.88
N ALA A 163 10.23 -2.47 -20.61
CA ALA A 163 9.41 -2.90 -19.48
C ALA A 163 8.05 -2.23 -19.48
N TYR A 164 8.00 -0.91 -19.69
CA TYR A 164 6.73 -0.17 -19.80
C TYR A 164 5.86 -0.70 -20.95
N ARG A 165 6.46 -0.94 -22.11
CA ARG A 165 5.73 -1.50 -23.26
C ARG A 165 5.20 -2.90 -22.93
N TYR A 166 6.02 -3.76 -22.33
CA TYR A 166 5.62 -5.10 -21.92
C TYR A 166 4.44 -5.06 -20.95
N VAL A 167 4.48 -4.18 -19.95
CA VAL A 167 3.40 -4.00 -18.97
C VAL A 167 2.12 -3.56 -19.64
N MET A 168 2.17 -2.62 -20.59
CA MET A 168 0.98 -2.14 -21.29
C MET A 168 0.40 -3.19 -22.25
N GLU A 169 1.24 -3.93 -22.97
CA GLU A 169 0.82 -4.97 -23.91
C GLU A 169 0.26 -6.21 -23.20
N ASN A 170 0.66 -6.46 -21.94
CA ASN A 170 0.23 -7.62 -21.14
C ASN A 170 -0.60 -7.21 -19.90
N SER A 171 -1.23 -6.04 -19.90
CA SER A 171 -1.90 -5.45 -18.73
C SER A 171 -3.00 -6.32 -18.08
N HIS A 172 -3.53 -7.31 -18.81
CA HIS A 172 -4.54 -8.26 -18.30
C HIS A 172 -3.93 -9.61 -17.86
N SER A 173 -2.60 -9.70 -17.78
CA SER A 173 -1.87 -10.91 -17.38
C SER A 173 -1.05 -10.65 -16.11
N LEU A 174 -1.12 -11.56 -15.14
CA LEU A 174 -0.31 -11.47 -13.92
C LEU A 174 1.21 -11.46 -14.21
N THR A 175 1.65 -11.84 -15.41
CA THR A 175 3.07 -11.79 -15.81
C THR A 175 3.68 -10.39 -15.72
N VAL A 176 2.88 -9.32 -15.65
CA VAL A 176 3.36 -7.95 -15.48
C VAL A 176 3.84 -7.67 -14.03
N ILE A 177 3.38 -8.43 -13.04
CA ILE A 177 3.69 -8.20 -11.63
C ILE A 177 5.18 -8.18 -11.34
N PRO A 178 5.99 -9.19 -11.73
CA PRO A 178 7.43 -9.16 -11.50
C PRO A 178 8.13 -8.00 -12.23
N VAL A 179 7.62 -7.58 -13.38
CA VAL A 179 8.19 -6.47 -14.15
C VAL A 179 7.91 -5.13 -13.49
N LEU A 180 6.67 -4.93 -12.99
CA LEU A 180 6.29 -3.71 -12.27
C LEU A 180 7.14 -3.44 -11.03
N TYR A 181 7.51 -4.50 -10.33
CA TYR A 181 8.32 -4.41 -9.11
C TYR A 181 9.81 -4.61 -9.34
N SER A 182 10.28 -4.74 -10.58
CA SER A 182 11.69 -4.95 -10.87
C SER A 182 12.56 -3.75 -10.50
N SER A 183 13.77 -4.04 -10.04
CA SER A 183 14.82 -3.05 -9.78
C SER A 183 16.10 -3.48 -10.48
N LEU A 184 16.86 -2.55 -11.02
CA LEU A 184 18.13 -2.80 -11.72
C LEU A 184 19.31 -2.27 -10.91
N PRO A 185 20.49 -2.92 -10.98
CA PRO A 185 21.69 -2.40 -10.36
C PRO A 185 22.15 -1.12 -11.04
N PHE A 186 22.45 -0.08 -10.25
CA PHE A 186 23.06 1.16 -10.73
C PHE A 186 24.19 1.58 -9.79
N GLY A 187 25.39 1.09 -10.04
CA GLY A 187 26.51 1.14 -9.11
C GLY A 187 26.24 0.25 -7.90
N ASP A 188 26.35 0.82 -6.69
CA ASP A 188 26.14 0.10 -5.44
C ASP A 188 24.66 0.08 -4.99
N GLN A 189 23.76 0.62 -5.80
CA GLN A 189 22.34 0.75 -5.46
C GLN A 189 21.46 -0.08 -6.40
N MET A 190 20.33 -0.55 -5.87
CA MET A 190 19.22 -1.10 -6.67
C MET A 190 18.21 0.01 -6.92
N VAL A 191 17.99 0.34 -8.20
CA VAL A 191 17.05 1.40 -8.62
C VAL A 191 15.80 0.75 -9.18
N PRO A 192 14.60 1.04 -8.63
CA PRO A 192 13.35 0.56 -9.18
C PRO A 192 13.17 1.00 -10.63
N VAL A 193 12.75 0.07 -11.49
CA VAL A 193 12.46 0.38 -12.91
C VAL A 193 11.26 1.32 -13.01
N PHE A 194 10.25 1.09 -12.17
CA PHE A 194 9.11 1.99 -12.00
C PHE A 194 9.19 2.60 -10.61
N GLN A 195 9.49 3.90 -10.54
CA GLN A 195 9.45 4.62 -9.29
C GLN A 195 8.00 4.84 -8.90
N GLN A 196 7.57 4.17 -7.83
CA GLN A 196 6.18 4.19 -7.38
C GLN A 196 5.64 5.61 -7.19
N GLU A 197 6.47 6.51 -6.66
CA GLU A 197 6.13 7.90 -6.41
C GLU A 197 5.87 8.71 -7.69
N THR A 198 6.44 8.30 -8.83
CA THR A 198 6.29 9.02 -10.11
C THR A 198 5.24 8.43 -11.04
N VAL A 199 4.82 7.18 -10.80
CA VAL A 199 3.87 6.47 -11.67
C VAL A 199 2.71 5.78 -10.91
N PRO A 200 2.11 6.42 -9.88
CA PRO A 200 1.06 5.77 -9.08
C PRO A 200 -0.16 5.40 -9.92
N PHE A 201 -0.49 6.20 -10.95
CA PHE A 201 -1.58 5.91 -11.88
C PHE A 201 -1.36 4.62 -12.66
N LEU A 202 -0.11 4.27 -12.98
CA LEU A 202 0.20 3.03 -13.69
C LEU A 202 -0.20 1.82 -12.84
N TYR A 203 0.17 1.80 -11.56
CA TYR A 203 -0.15 0.69 -10.66
C TYR A 203 -1.66 0.50 -10.52
N ASN A 204 -2.43 1.59 -10.36
CA ASN A 204 -3.89 1.53 -10.29
C ASN A 204 -4.50 1.05 -11.62
N GLN A 205 -4.05 1.59 -12.75
CA GLN A 205 -4.53 1.20 -14.07
C GLN A 205 -4.29 -0.30 -14.34
N ILE A 206 -3.12 -0.81 -13.98
CA ILE A 206 -2.80 -2.23 -14.14
C ILE A 206 -3.60 -3.09 -13.17
N ALA A 207 -3.79 -2.66 -11.92
CA ALA A 207 -4.65 -3.35 -10.97
C ALA A 207 -6.10 -3.47 -11.48
N ASP A 208 -6.63 -2.42 -12.09
CA ASP A 208 -7.97 -2.42 -12.68
C ASP A 208 -8.05 -3.37 -13.88
N SER A 209 -7.07 -3.33 -14.79
CA SER A 209 -7.00 -4.23 -15.94
C SER A 209 -6.87 -5.71 -15.53
N LEU A 210 -6.05 -5.99 -14.51
CA LEU A 210 -5.87 -7.35 -13.98
C LEU A 210 -7.13 -7.85 -13.28
N ALA A 211 -7.87 -6.98 -12.59
CA ALA A 211 -9.09 -7.36 -11.87
C ALA A 211 -10.21 -7.83 -12.82
N GLU A 212 -10.18 -7.50 -14.11
CA GLU A 212 -11.12 -8.03 -15.10
C GLU A 212 -10.99 -9.56 -15.25
N ASN A 213 -9.76 -10.10 -15.18
CA ASN A 213 -9.49 -11.52 -15.31
C ASN A 213 -9.29 -12.21 -13.94
N TYR A 214 -8.80 -11.48 -12.93
CA TYR A 214 -8.38 -12.02 -11.64
C TYR A 214 -8.95 -11.19 -10.46
N PRO A 215 -10.30 -11.06 -10.32
CA PRO A 215 -10.92 -10.15 -9.36
C PRO A 215 -10.60 -10.49 -7.91
N ASP A 216 -10.40 -11.76 -7.60
CA ASP A 216 -10.12 -12.26 -6.24
C ASP A 216 -8.64 -12.50 -5.97
N SER A 217 -7.77 -12.27 -6.96
CA SER A 217 -6.34 -12.53 -6.84
C SER A 217 -5.69 -11.70 -5.73
N ARG A 218 -4.94 -12.36 -4.86
CA ARG A 218 -4.13 -11.70 -3.83
C ARG A 218 -3.07 -10.75 -4.41
N TYR A 219 -2.56 -11.04 -5.60
CA TYR A 219 -1.58 -10.19 -6.29
C TYR A 219 -2.21 -8.88 -6.75
N VAL A 220 -3.45 -8.92 -7.24
CA VAL A 220 -4.22 -7.73 -7.63
C VAL A 220 -4.57 -6.89 -6.40
N LYS A 221 -4.99 -7.53 -5.29
CA LYS A 221 -5.25 -6.84 -4.02
C LYS A 221 -4.00 -6.14 -3.51
N ALA A 222 -2.86 -6.85 -3.46
CA ALA A 222 -1.59 -6.25 -3.04
C ALA A 222 -1.16 -5.06 -3.92
N LEU A 223 -1.38 -5.13 -5.25
CA LEU A 223 -1.08 -4.03 -6.16
C LEU A 223 -1.99 -2.82 -5.90
N ARG A 224 -3.26 -3.02 -5.56
CA ARG A 224 -4.18 -1.94 -5.15
C ARG A 224 -3.76 -1.31 -3.84
N ASP A 225 -3.41 -2.11 -2.84
CA ASP A 225 -2.96 -1.61 -1.53
C ASP A 225 -1.71 -0.72 -1.68
N VAL A 226 -0.76 -1.11 -2.52
CA VAL A 226 0.42 -0.29 -2.86
C VAL A 226 -0.01 1.02 -3.54
N SER A 227 -0.90 0.96 -4.52
CA SER A 227 -1.40 2.14 -5.24
C SER A 227 -2.12 3.11 -4.30
N GLU A 228 -3.02 2.60 -3.44
CA GLU A 228 -3.72 3.41 -2.45
C GLU A 228 -2.76 4.04 -1.44
N GLY A 229 -1.74 3.31 -0.99
CA GLY A 229 -0.69 3.83 -0.11
C GLY A 229 0.04 5.02 -0.73
N ILE A 230 0.38 4.95 -2.01
CA ILE A 230 1.04 6.03 -2.75
C ILE A 230 0.12 7.25 -2.88
N PHE A 231 -1.15 7.05 -3.24
CA PHE A 231 -2.13 8.15 -3.32
C PHE A 231 -2.31 8.84 -1.98
N ASN A 232 -2.39 8.07 -0.89
CA ASN A 232 -2.49 8.62 0.46
C ASN A 232 -1.25 9.45 0.81
N GLN A 233 -0.04 8.99 0.48
CA GLN A 233 1.20 9.76 0.68
C GLN A 233 1.21 11.06 -0.14
N TRP A 234 0.73 11.04 -1.37
CA TRP A 234 0.62 12.24 -2.20
C TRP A 234 -0.38 13.25 -1.65
N GLU A 235 -1.52 12.78 -1.17
CA GLU A 235 -2.49 13.65 -0.49
C GLU A 235 -1.89 14.27 0.76
N ILE A 236 -1.17 13.48 1.55
CA ILE A 236 -0.44 13.96 2.74
C ILE A 236 0.60 15.02 2.33
N GLN A 237 1.40 14.74 1.30
CA GLN A 237 2.43 15.69 0.86
C GLN A 237 1.82 17.00 0.36
N LYS A 238 0.72 16.96 -0.40
CA LYS A 238 -0.01 18.17 -0.82
C LYS A 238 -0.52 18.97 0.37
N LEU A 239 -1.00 18.29 1.41
CA LEU A 239 -1.44 18.96 2.64
C LEU A 239 -0.28 19.61 3.37
N VAL A 240 0.87 18.94 3.45
CA VAL A 240 2.11 19.50 4.03
C VAL A 240 2.59 20.70 3.23
N ASP A 241 2.65 20.60 1.91
CA ASP A 241 3.07 21.72 1.03
C ASP A 241 2.14 22.93 1.15
N ASN A 242 0.82 22.68 1.31
CA ASN A 242 -0.14 23.75 1.55
C ASN A 242 -0.02 24.36 2.96
N THR A 243 0.53 23.63 3.92
CA THR A 243 0.72 24.12 5.30
C THR A 243 1.76 25.22 5.39
N GLU A 244 2.81 25.16 4.59
CA GLU A 244 3.82 26.24 4.52
C GLU A 244 3.20 27.59 4.10
N ALA A 245 2.05 27.55 3.41
CA ALA A 245 1.32 28.74 2.97
C ALA A 245 0.24 29.21 3.98
N SER A 246 -0.29 28.33 4.85
CA SER A 246 -1.46 28.62 5.68
C SER A 246 -1.25 28.51 7.19
N GLY A 247 -0.06 28.08 7.66
CA GLY A 247 0.23 27.93 9.11
C GLY A 247 -0.52 26.79 9.80
N TYR A 248 -1.36 26.02 9.10
CA TYR A 248 -2.07 24.81 9.56
C TYR A 248 -2.32 23.86 8.39
N LEU A 249 -2.56 22.58 8.69
CA LEU A 249 -2.93 21.59 7.68
C LEU A 249 -4.38 21.80 7.23
N ASP A 250 -4.60 22.05 5.94
CA ASP A 250 -5.96 22.23 5.42
C ASP A 250 -6.75 20.92 5.43
N ILE A 251 -8.05 21.02 5.63
CA ILE A 251 -8.99 19.89 5.66
C ILE A 251 -10.09 20.15 4.64
N GLU A 252 -10.30 19.20 3.74
CA GLU A 252 -11.41 19.21 2.80
C GLU A 252 -12.20 17.91 2.94
N LEU A 253 -13.43 18.01 3.47
CA LEU A 253 -14.30 16.85 3.74
C LEU A 253 -15.76 17.16 3.38
N PRO A 254 -16.57 16.10 3.07
CA PRO A 254 -17.99 16.28 2.77
C PRO A 254 -18.79 16.72 4.01
N GLY A 255 -19.62 17.73 3.81
CA GLY A 255 -20.60 18.19 4.79
C GLY A 255 -21.92 17.42 4.70
N LEU A 256 -22.92 17.87 5.47
CA LEU A 256 -24.29 17.29 5.48
C LEU A 256 -24.96 17.33 4.11
N ASP A 257 -24.67 18.35 3.31
CA ASP A 257 -25.17 18.53 1.95
C ASP A 257 -24.45 17.67 0.91
N GLY A 258 -23.47 16.87 1.33
CA GLY A 258 -22.64 16.03 0.48
C GLY A 258 -21.59 16.79 -0.34
N LYS A 259 -21.48 18.11 -0.18
CA LYS A 259 -20.44 18.92 -0.82
C LYS A 259 -19.25 19.03 0.09
N ASN A 260 -18.07 19.01 -0.51
CA ASN A 260 -16.85 19.26 0.23
C ASN A 260 -16.82 20.68 0.78
N LYS A 261 -16.36 20.81 2.02
CA LYS A 261 -16.09 22.04 2.74
C LYS A 261 -14.64 22.09 3.07
N LYS A 262 -13.97 23.20 2.81
CA LYS A 262 -12.58 23.41 3.16
C LYS A 262 -12.47 24.24 4.44
N LEU A 263 -11.50 23.85 5.28
CA LEU A 263 -11.16 24.64 6.46
C LEU A 263 -10.61 26.02 6.06
N SER A 264 -9.80 26.07 4.98
CA SER A 264 -9.23 27.30 4.43
C SER A 264 -10.27 28.25 3.79
N ASP A 265 -11.49 27.77 3.48
CA ASP A 265 -12.56 28.62 2.95
C ASP A 265 -13.29 29.42 4.06
N MET A 266 -12.97 29.18 5.33
CA MET A 266 -13.61 29.87 6.45
C MET A 266 -13.02 31.28 6.62
N ASP A 267 -13.86 32.29 6.42
CA ASP A 267 -13.50 33.71 6.58
C ASP A 267 -13.80 34.18 8.03
N SER A 268 -13.08 33.63 9.00
CA SER A 268 -13.22 33.97 10.42
C SER A 268 -11.89 34.26 11.08
N LYS A 269 -11.86 35.26 11.99
CA LYS A 269 -10.62 35.63 12.69
C LYS A 269 -10.09 34.52 13.60
N VAL A 270 -11.01 33.79 14.23
CA VAL A 270 -10.70 32.66 15.11
C VAL A 270 -11.56 31.49 14.71
N ILE A 271 -10.92 30.34 14.40
CA ILE A 271 -11.58 29.10 14.07
C ILE A 271 -11.20 28.06 15.13
N LEU A 272 -12.21 27.38 15.68
CA LEU A 272 -12.03 26.18 16.45
C LEU A 272 -12.10 24.98 15.50
N LEU A 273 -10.97 24.34 15.24
CA LEU A 273 -10.91 23.03 14.61
C LEU A 273 -11.13 21.97 15.69
N TYR A 274 -12.20 21.19 15.59
CA TYR A 274 -12.64 20.29 16.65
C TYR A 274 -12.93 18.89 16.12
N PHE A 275 -12.14 17.90 16.55
CA PHE A 275 -12.30 16.50 16.24
C PHE A 275 -13.14 15.79 17.31
N TRP A 276 -14.14 15.04 16.87
CA TRP A 276 -15.09 14.39 17.77
C TRP A 276 -15.72 13.14 17.14
N THR A 277 -16.64 12.48 17.87
CA THR A 277 -17.53 11.43 17.36
C THR A 277 -18.90 11.54 18.00
N SER A 278 -19.96 11.25 17.24
CA SER A 278 -21.33 11.15 17.76
C SER A 278 -21.55 9.92 18.65
N GLU A 279 -20.60 8.99 18.64
CA GLU A 279 -20.68 7.74 19.43
C GLU A 279 -20.50 7.96 20.94
N LEU A 280 -19.85 9.05 21.33
CA LEU A 280 -19.58 9.38 22.72
C LEU A 280 -20.62 10.37 23.26
N PRO A 281 -21.58 9.96 24.15
CA PRO A 281 -22.65 10.83 24.65
C PRO A 281 -22.15 12.11 25.32
N GLN A 282 -20.99 12.07 26.01
CA GLN A 282 -20.41 13.24 26.64
C GLN A 282 -20.00 14.32 25.65
N LEU A 283 -19.58 13.95 24.42
CA LEU A 283 -19.24 14.91 23.37
C LEU A 283 -20.49 15.54 22.77
N ASN A 284 -21.57 14.76 22.67
CA ASN A 284 -22.88 15.27 22.27
C ASN A 284 -23.39 16.36 23.23
N LEU A 285 -23.26 16.13 24.55
CA LEU A 285 -23.61 17.12 25.56
C LEU A 285 -22.67 18.33 25.48
N PHE A 286 -21.37 18.14 25.29
CA PHE A 286 -20.42 19.23 25.16
C PHE A 286 -20.75 20.16 23.98
N ASN A 287 -21.17 19.61 22.84
CA ASN A 287 -21.61 20.41 21.70
C ASN A 287 -22.77 21.34 22.05
N VAL A 288 -23.79 20.82 22.74
CA VAL A 288 -25.02 21.58 23.05
C VAL A 288 -24.80 22.50 24.25
N ASP A 289 -24.19 22.02 25.32
CA ASP A 289 -24.13 22.74 26.59
C ASP A 289 -22.96 23.74 26.65
N VAL A 290 -21.89 23.50 25.89
CA VAL A 290 -20.67 24.33 25.93
C VAL A 290 -20.43 25.04 24.60
N LEU A 291 -20.29 24.31 23.49
CA LEU A 291 -19.89 24.92 22.23
C LEU A 291 -20.99 25.81 21.64
N LYS A 292 -22.26 25.41 21.71
CA LYS A 292 -23.38 26.20 21.15
C LYS A 292 -23.52 27.57 21.85
N PRO A 293 -23.52 27.69 23.17
CA PRO A 293 -23.49 28.99 23.86
C PRO A 293 -22.24 29.83 23.60
N ILE A 294 -21.09 29.21 23.38
CA ILE A 294 -19.88 29.93 22.98
C ILE A 294 -20.05 30.47 21.55
N TYR A 295 -20.51 29.65 20.63
CA TYR A 295 -20.75 30.05 19.24
C TYR A 295 -21.73 31.23 19.17
N GLU A 296 -22.87 31.13 19.82
CA GLU A 296 -23.89 32.20 19.87
C GLU A 296 -23.32 33.54 20.37
N LYS A 297 -22.41 33.49 21.36
CA LYS A 297 -21.83 34.70 21.95
C LYS A 297 -20.73 35.32 21.06
N TYR A 298 -19.93 34.51 20.38
CA TYR A 298 -18.69 34.96 19.75
C TYR A 298 -18.70 34.93 18.20
N HIS A 299 -19.66 34.23 17.56
CA HIS A 299 -19.71 34.13 16.11
C HIS A 299 -19.80 35.50 15.42
N SER A 300 -20.66 36.39 15.89
CA SER A 300 -20.78 37.74 15.36
C SER A 300 -19.54 38.63 15.55
N LYS A 301 -18.57 38.16 16.34
CA LYS A 301 -17.29 38.82 16.58
C LYS A 301 -16.14 38.24 15.72
N GLY A 302 -16.43 37.24 14.89
CA GLY A 302 -15.46 36.60 14.03
C GLY A 302 -14.93 35.26 14.54
N PHE A 303 -15.70 34.55 15.36
CA PHE A 303 -15.43 33.18 15.79
C PHE A 303 -16.27 32.19 14.96
N ASP A 304 -15.65 31.09 14.55
CA ASP A 304 -16.39 29.97 13.90
C ASP A 304 -15.82 28.62 14.34
N ILE A 305 -16.53 27.54 14.00
CA ILE A 305 -16.16 26.17 14.32
C ILE A 305 -16.14 25.34 13.03
N TYR A 306 -15.02 24.64 12.82
CA TYR A 306 -14.90 23.58 11.81
C TYR A 306 -14.84 22.24 12.56
N GLN A 307 -15.92 21.48 12.50
CA GLN A 307 -16.09 20.27 13.29
C GLN A 307 -15.93 19.03 12.41
N VAL A 308 -14.91 18.23 12.71
CA VAL A 308 -14.57 17.01 11.99
C VAL A 308 -15.02 15.80 12.79
N SER A 309 -15.96 15.04 12.25
CA SER A 309 -16.42 13.80 12.85
C SER A 309 -15.55 12.62 12.41
N LEU A 310 -15.18 11.77 13.36
CA LEU A 310 -14.56 10.47 13.14
C LEU A 310 -15.59 9.31 13.24
N ASP A 311 -16.83 9.57 12.88
CA ASP A 311 -17.86 8.54 12.77
C ASP A 311 -17.66 7.70 11.50
N THR A 312 -17.99 6.41 11.59
CA THR A 312 -18.04 5.51 10.42
C THR A 312 -19.45 5.37 9.86
N ASP A 313 -20.47 5.71 10.65
CA ASP A 313 -21.88 5.72 10.24
C ASP A 313 -22.35 7.14 9.91
N LYS A 314 -22.41 7.41 8.59
CA LYS A 314 -22.88 8.70 8.07
C LYS A 314 -24.29 9.06 8.48
N VAL A 315 -25.19 8.09 8.62
CA VAL A 315 -26.60 8.34 8.97
C VAL A 315 -26.71 8.74 10.44
N LYS A 316 -26.00 8.04 11.32
CA LYS A 316 -25.93 8.35 12.75
C LYS A 316 -25.35 9.75 12.98
N TRP A 317 -24.20 10.06 12.36
CA TRP A 317 -23.60 11.38 12.39
C TRP A 317 -24.57 12.49 11.93
N ALA A 318 -25.14 12.35 10.72
CA ALA A 318 -26.04 13.35 10.18
C ALA A 318 -27.29 13.56 11.05
N THR A 319 -27.87 12.48 11.58
CA THR A 319 -29.04 12.54 12.48
C THR A 319 -28.69 13.26 13.78
N THR A 320 -27.49 13.02 14.32
CA THR A 320 -27.01 13.70 15.54
C THR A 320 -26.85 15.20 15.30
N ILE A 321 -26.18 15.61 14.22
CA ILE A 321 -25.99 17.03 13.88
C ILE A 321 -27.35 17.74 13.72
N MET A 322 -28.28 17.15 12.96
CA MET A 322 -29.60 17.72 12.76
C MET A 322 -30.44 17.78 14.05
N GLY A 323 -30.34 16.73 14.89
CA GLY A 323 -31.04 16.67 16.17
C GLY A 323 -30.55 17.69 17.20
N GLN A 324 -29.29 18.06 17.15
CA GLN A 324 -28.64 19.07 18.01
C GLN A 324 -28.75 20.49 17.42
N ASP A 325 -29.14 20.62 16.16
CA ASP A 325 -29.21 21.91 15.46
C ASP A 325 -27.88 22.69 15.59
N LEU A 326 -26.75 22.04 15.19
CA LEU A 326 -25.43 22.64 15.26
C LEU A 326 -25.21 23.61 14.08
N PRO A 327 -24.98 24.91 14.34
CA PRO A 327 -25.03 25.94 13.31
C PRO A 327 -23.74 26.12 12.51
N TRP A 328 -22.65 25.49 12.91
CA TRP A 328 -21.33 25.64 12.31
C TRP A 328 -21.04 24.59 11.24
N THR A 329 -19.85 24.66 10.62
CA THR A 329 -19.41 23.69 9.61
C THR A 329 -19.15 22.33 10.23
N ASN A 330 -19.92 21.33 9.76
CA ASN A 330 -19.83 19.93 10.19
C ASN A 330 -19.44 19.05 9.00
N VAL A 331 -18.34 18.28 9.12
CA VAL A 331 -17.80 17.42 8.06
C VAL A 331 -17.48 16.03 8.60
N CYS A 332 -17.48 15.02 7.70
CA CYS A 332 -17.16 13.64 8.02
C CYS A 332 -16.73 12.87 6.78
N ASP A 333 -15.61 12.12 6.85
CA ASP A 333 -15.13 11.23 5.79
C ASP A 333 -15.59 9.78 5.93
N THR A 334 -16.24 9.45 7.04
CA THR A 334 -16.73 8.10 7.39
C THR A 334 -15.64 7.03 7.54
N ARG A 335 -14.37 7.44 7.63
CA ARG A 335 -13.23 6.53 7.79
C ARG A 335 -12.88 6.23 9.25
N GLY A 336 -13.43 6.96 10.20
CA GLY A 336 -13.17 6.76 11.63
C GLY A 336 -11.69 6.87 11.96
N ALA A 337 -11.14 5.86 12.63
CA ALA A 337 -9.74 5.77 13.00
C ALA A 337 -8.78 5.73 11.79
N ALA A 338 -9.26 5.30 10.61
CA ALA A 338 -8.48 5.25 9.37
C ALA A 338 -8.49 6.57 8.60
N SER A 339 -9.12 7.63 9.13
CA SER A 339 -9.02 8.97 8.56
C SER A 339 -7.57 9.45 8.55
N GLN A 340 -7.10 9.95 7.41
CA GLN A 340 -5.75 10.52 7.29
C GLN A 340 -5.52 11.68 8.27
N TYR A 341 -6.56 12.42 8.62
CA TYR A 341 -6.45 13.56 9.53
C TYR A 341 -6.15 13.15 10.98
N VAL A 342 -6.39 11.88 11.35
CA VAL A 342 -5.96 11.34 12.64
C VAL A 342 -4.44 11.33 12.74
N SER A 343 -3.74 10.89 11.70
CA SER A 343 -2.27 10.91 11.63
C SER A 343 -1.71 12.32 11.47
N LEU A 344 -2.29 13.11 10.55
CA LEU A 344 -1.83 14.45 10.22
C LEU A 344 -1.87 15.42 11.40
N TYR A 345 -2.91 15.33 12.22
CA TYR A 345 -3.07 16.13 13.43
C TYR A 345 -2.54 15.44 14.70
N ASN A 346 -1.89 14.29 14.54
CA ASN A 346 -1.32 13.50 15.63
C ASN A 346 -2.32 13.24 16.78
N LEU A 347 -3.52 12.77 16.42
CA LEU A 347 -4.61 12.54 17.39
C LEU A 347 -4.46 11.22 18.15
N TYR A 348 -3.29 10.60 18.14
CA TYR A 348 -3.04 9.35 18.83
C TYR A 348 -2.63 9.60 20.30
N TYR A 349 -3.04 8.67 21.17
CA TYR A 349 -2.46 8.51 22.48
C TYR A 349 -2.06 7.04 22.70
N GLN A 350 -1.05 6.83 23.51
CA GLN A 350 -0.61 5.50 23.91
C GLN A 350 -0.96 5.27 25.38
N THR A 351 -1.58 4.10 25.67
CA THR A 351 -1.85 3.68 27.04
C THR A 351 -0.59 3.08 27.67
N GLU A 352 -0.58 2.97 29.00
CA GLU A 352 0.54 2.34 29.75
C GLU A 352 0.78 0.88 29.31
N ASP A 353 -0.24 0.18 28.85
CA ASP A 353 -0.18 -1.19 28.33
C ASP A 353 0.28 -1.27 26.87
N GLY A 354 0.67 -0.13 26.26
CA GLY A 354 1.17 -0.07 24.88
C GLY A 354 0.10 -0.04 23.78
N ASN A 355 -1.19 -0.03 24.14
CA ASN A 355 -2.27 0.12 23.15
C ASN A 355 -2.34 1.56 22.63
N VAL A 356 -2.64 1.71 21.35
CA VAL A 356 -2.83 3.02 20.71
C VAL A 356 -4.31 3.29 20.56
N GLY A 357 -4.74 4.48 21.01
CA GLY A 357 -6.11 4.99 20.86
C GLY A 357 -6.13 6.36 20.20
N ILE A 358 -7.34 6.86 19.91
CA ILE A 358 -7.54 8.22 19.38
C ILE A 358 -8.01 9.13 20.51
N ALA A 359 -7.30 10.23 20.70
CA ALA A 359 -7.65 11.25 21.68
C ALA A 359 -8.86 12.07 21.20
N LEU A 360 -10.03 11.81 21.75
CA LEU A 360 -11.25 12.58 21.46
C LEU A 360 -11.88 13.09 22.78
N PRO A 361 -12.31 14.36 22.80
CA PRO A 361 -12.17 15.34 21.73
C PRO A 361 -10.73 15.87 21.60
N SER A 362 -10.34 16.23 20.37
CA SER A 362 -9.13 17.01 20.12
C SER A 362 -9.52 18.37 19.53
N ALA A 363 -8.90 19.43 20.02
CA ALA A 363 -9.24 20.79 19.68
C ALA A 363 -8.01 21.65 19.38
N PHE A 364 -8.08 22.40 18.28
CA PHE A 364 -7.03 23.31 17.84
C PHE A 364 -7.64 24.69 17.59
N VAL A 365 -6.91 25.76 17.89
CA VAL A 365 -7.36 27.14 17.64
C VAL A 365 -6.52 27.73 16.52
N ILE A 366 -7.17 28.22 15.48
CA ILE A 366 -6.57 28.94 14.37
C ILE A 366 -6.94 30.42 14.53
N HIS A 367 -5.96 31.30 14.49
CA HIS A 367 -6.17 32.74 14.57
C HIS A 367 -5.44 33.47 13.45
N ASN A 368 -6.19 34.18 12.60
CA ASN A 368 -5.68 34.86 11.40
C ASN A 368 -4.83 33.97 10.47
N GLY A 369 -5.20 32.69 10.36
CA GLY A 369 -4.51 31.73 9.51
C GLY A 369 -3.36 30.96 10.18
N ASP A 370 -3.03 31.23 11.45
CA ASP A 370 -1.98 30.52 12.16
C ASP A 370 -2.55 29.63 13.29
N LEU A 371 -1.99 28.44 13.43
CA LEU A 371 -2.30 27.54 14.55
C LEU A 371 -1.70 28.14 15.83
N ILE A 372 -2.53 28.30 16.87
CA ILE A 372 -2.07 28.82 18.16
C ILE A 372 -1.72 27.65 19.09
N ASP A 373 -0.50 27.70 19.65
CA ASP A 373 -0.11 26.82 20.75
C ASP A 373 -0.94 27.13 22.01
N GLY A 374 -1.76 26.17 22.40
CA GLY A 374 -2.53 26.27 23.64
C GLY A 374 -3.57 25.17 23.72
N GLN A 375 -3.46 24.31 24.72
CA GLN A 375 -4.51 23.34 25.02
C GLN A 375 -5.75 24.05 25.57
N ILE A 376 -6.90 23.76 24.99
CA ILE A 376 -8.18 24.11 25.58
C ILE A 376 -8.41 23.18 26.77
N VAL A 377 -8.05 23.63 27.96
CA VAL A 377 -8.10 22.79 29.18
C VAL A 377 -9.55 22.73 29.72
N ASP A 378 -10.27 23.85 29.62
CA ASP A 378 -11.66 24.00 30.10
C ASP A 378 -12.40 25.16 29.41
N GLU A 379 -13.73 25.22 29.58
CA GLU A 379 -14.59 26.26 29.03
C GLU A 379 -14.16 27.68 29.45
N ALA A 380 -13.77 27.88 30.72
CA ALA A 380 -13.47 29.21 31.20
C ALA A 380 -12.17 29.76 30.60
N SER A 381 -11.14 28.91 30.44
CA SER A 381 -9.90 29.26 29.75
C SER A 381 -10.13 29.52 28.25
N PHE A 382 -11.00 28.76 27.62
CA PHE A 382 -11.36 29.00 26.22
C PHE A 382 -12.09 30.33 26.01
N ARG A 383 -13.07 30.65 26.86
CA ARG A 383 -13.75 31.96 26.82
C ARG A 383 -12.79 33.12 27.02
N LYS A 384 -11.82 33.04 27.95
CA LYS A 384 -10.78 34.04 28.13
C LYS A 384 -9.89 34.21 26.90
N LEU A 385 -9.56 33.08 26.24
CA LEU A 385 -8.79 33.11 25.01
C LEU A 385 -9.55 33.85 23.91
N LEU A 386 -10.84 33.52 23.68
CA LEU A 386 -11.70 34.20 22.71
C LEU A 386 -11.85 35.70 23.02
N ASP A 387 -12.05 36.06 24.30
CA ASP A 387 -12.10 37.46 24.72
C ASP A 387 -10.80 38.23 24.44
N LYS A 388 -9.66 37.54 24.40
CA LYS A 388 -8.36 38.12 24.05
C LYS A 388 -8.17 38.26 22.54
N LEU A 389 -8.55 37.24 21.75
CA LEU A 389 -8.29 37.17 20.31
C LEU A 389 -9.29 37.98 19.48
N LEU A 390 -10.50 38.18 19.99
CA LEU A 390 -11.61 38.84 19.29
C LEU A 390 -11.84 40.30 19.72
N LYS A 391 -10.83 40.91 20.33
CA LYS A 391 -10.87 42.32 20.73
C LYS A 391 -10.74 43.24 19.49
#